data_5ed90072a641d1ec3542f34fa1c17fbd
#
_entry.id   5ed90072a641d1ec3542f34fa1c17fbd
#
_cell.length_a   1.000
_cell.length_b   1.000
_cell.length_c   1.000
_cell.angle_alpha   90.00
_cell.angle_beta   90.00
_cell.angle_gamma   90.00
#
_symmetry.space_group_name_H-M   'P 1'
#
loop_
_entity.id
_entity.type
_entity.pdbx_description
1 polymer ?
#
loop_
_entity_poly.entity_id
_entity_poly.type
_entity_poly.pdbx_seq_one_letter_code
_entity_poly.pdbx_strand_id
1 'polypeptide(L)'
;MSRIGLAGIVAALAVATYLLMSSIYTVSEVEQAIITQFGRPVGDPVTSAGLKFKVPFIQDVNLIDKRVLEWDGNPSDMPTKDKLYVSVDLFARWRIVEPLQYFLRLHDERSAQSRLDDVLGSETRNAVAKHELIEIIRTTKDRVPLRDALVTDAGQALNIGSLVPIQKGRKQVEQEIFAEAAQKVRVFGIELLDIRFKRINYNESVRPKIYDRMISERRQIAERFLSEGNGEAARIRGNRLRDMNKIQSEAYRQVEEIRGVADAKATEIYAKAYNQSPEAVTFYEFTRTMQAYKSLIAENTTLVLSTDSDLFRFLKGIGPKGDVFPTVRSSEQR
;
A
#
# COMPACT_ATOMS: atom_id res chain seq x y z
N MET A 1 -45.13 -47.10 78.64
CA MET A 1 -44.49 -45.93 77.97
C MET A 1 -45.62 -44.99 77.64
N SER A 2 -45.66 -43.83 78.21
CA SER A 2 -46.75 -42.86 78.03
C SER A 2 -46.75 -42.36 76.58
N ARG A 3 -47.94 -42.19 75.98
CA ARG A 3 -48.07 -41.67 74.57
C ARG A 3 -47.31 -40.37 74.33
N ILE A 4 -47.04 -39.61 75.41
CA ILE A 4 -46.20 -38.37 75.35
C ILE A 4 -44.70 -38.69 75.13
N GLY A 5 -44.20 -39.80 75.79
CA GLY A 5 -42.81 -40.20 75.54
C GLY A 5 -42.55 -40.71 74.15
N LEU A 6 -43.51 -41.42 73.57
CA LEU A 6 -43.42 -41.88 72.15
C LEU A 6 -43.45 -40.71 71.20
N ALA A 7 -44.31 -39.73 71.36
CA ALA A 7 -44.40 -38.51 70.53
C ALA A 7 -43.08 -37.67 70.61
N GLY A 8 -42.48 -37.58 71.81
CA GLY A 8 -41.20 -36.90 71.98
C GLY A 8 -40.05 -37.58 71.26
N ILE A 9 -39.99 -38.93 71.24
CA ILE A 9 -38.96 -39.68 70.49
C ILE A 9 -39.15 -39.51 69.02
N VAL A 10 -40.37 -39.57 68.51
CA VAL A 10 -40.68 -39.36 67.09
C VAL A 10 -40.33 -37.95 66.67
N ALA A 11 -40.62 -36.92 67.45
CA ALA A 11 -40.23 -35.54 67.17
C ALA A 11 -38.68 -35.36 67.17
N ALA A 12 -37.96 -35.96 68.14
CA ALA A 12 -36.51 -35.92 68.16
C ALA A 12 -35.87 -36.62 66.98
N LEU A 13 -36.42 -37.76 66.52
CA LEU A 13 -35.96 -38.48 65.37
C LEU A 13 -36.22 -37.67 64.06
N ALA A 14 -37.36 -37.02 63.95
CA ALA A 14 -37.68 -36.16 62.82
C ALA A 14 -36.74 -34.97 62.78
N VAL A 15 -36.43 -34.30 63.84
CA VAL A 15 -35.47 -33.22 63.97
C VAL A 15 -34.06 -33.70 63.58
N ALA A 16 -33.63 -34.87 64.08
CA ALA A 16 -32.32 -35.45 63.80
C ALA A 16 -32.21 -35.78 62.28
N THR A 17 -33.25 -36.36 61.71
CA THR A 17 -33.28 -36.67 60.24
C THR A 17 -33.27 -35.39 59.43
N TYR A 18 -34.02 -34.36 59.83
CA TYR A 18 -33.98 -33.04 59.15
C TYR A 18 -32.60 -32.40 59.28
N LEU A 19 -31.94 -32.43 60.40
CA LEU A 19 -30.58 -31.94 60.61
C LEU A 19 -29.56 -32.69 59.68
N LEU A 20 -29.68 -34.02 59.62
CA LEU A 20 -28.83 -34.86 58.77
C LEU A 20 -29.05 -34.54 57.32
N MET A 21 -30.29 -34.40 56.84
CA MET A 21 -30.57 -34.03 55.45
C MET A 21 -30.08 -32.62 55.12
N SER A 22 -30.18 -31.67 56.04
CA SER A 22 -29.71 -30.29 55.89
C SER A 22 -28.19 -30.15 55.99
N SER A 23 -27.49 -31.16 56.49
CA SER A 23 -26.03 -31.21 56.60
C SER A 23 -25.34 -31.67 55.31
N ILE A 24 -26.09 -32.29 54.43
CA ILE A 24 -25.53 -32.88 53.22
C ILE A 24 -25.68 -31.90 52.05
N TYR A 25 -24.61 -31.71 51.31
CA TYR A 25 -24.64 -31.00 50.02
C TYR A 25 -23.81 -31.78 48.98
N THR A 26 -24.09 -31.51 47.71
CA THR A 26 -23.39 -32.14 46.58
C THR A 26 -22.57 -31.11 45.85
N VAL A 27 -21.36 -31.47 45.49
CA VAL A 27 -20.49 -30.69 44.60
C VAL A 27 -20.40 -31.42 43.26
N SER A 28 -20.77 -30.77 42.20
CA SER A 28 -20.65 -31.29 40.85
C SER A 28 -19.19 -31.23 40.37
N GLU A 29 -18.82 -32.07 39.36
CA GLU A 29 -17.46 -32.03 38.80
C GLU A 29 -17.13 -30.67 38.11
N VAL A 30 -18.16 -29.97 37.69
CA VAL A 30 -18.06 -28.65 37.04
C VAL A 30 -18.01 -27.48 38.01
N GLU A 31 -18.16 -27.75 39.32
CA GLU A 31 -18.22 -26.75 40.38
C GLU A 31 -17.16 -27.03 41.45
N GLN A 32 -16.88 -26.00 42.21
CA GLN A 32 -16.07 -26.00 43.42
C GLN A 32 -16.82 -25.23 44.50
N ALA A 33 -16.66 -25.64 45.73
CA ALA A 33 -17.43 -25.07 46.83
C ALA A 33 -16.52 -24.37 47.85
N ILE A 34 -16.99 -23.23 48.34
CA ILE A 34 -16.43 -22.54 49.50
C ILE A 34 -17.47 -22.55 50.58
N ILE A 35 -17.07 -23.06 51.74
CA ILE A 35 -17.91 -23.04 52.94
C ILE A 35 -17.68 -21.72 53.65
N THR A 36 -18.74 -20.99 53.90
CA THR A 36 -18.70 -19.75 54.69
C THR A 36 -19.45 -19.91 55.97
N GLN A 37 -18.94 -19.30 57.04
CA GLN A 37 -19.60 -19.22 58.34
C GLN A 37 -19.79 -17.74 58.68
N PHE A 38 -21.05 -17.33 58.80
CA PHE A 38 -21.39 -15.93 59.01
C PHE A 38 -20.69 -14.97 58.00
N GLY A 39 -20.63 -15.39 56.72
CA GLY A 39 -19.99 -14.62 55.66
C GLY A 39 -18.47 -14.74 55.58
N ARG A 40 -17.79 -15.42 56.49
CA ARG A 40 -16.34 -15.66 56.44
C ARG A 40 -16.04 -17.05 55.90
N PRO A 41 -15.12 -17.19 54.92
CA PRO A 41 -14.71 -18.51 54.46
C PRO A 41 -14.02 -19.29 55.59
N VAL A 42 -14.37 -20.56 55.70
CA VAL A 42 -13.84 -21.48 56.72
C VAL A 42 -13.38 -22.77 56.02
N GLY A 43 -12.14 -23.16 56.30
CA GLY A 43 -11.53 -24.35 55.70
C GLY A 43 -11.02 -24.12 54.28
N ASP A 44 -10.50 -25.19 53.72
CA ASP A 44 -10.01 -25.20 52.36
C ASP A 44 -11.16 -25.31 51.34
N PRO A 45 -10.99 -24.73 50.11
CA PRO A 45 -11.99 -24.89 49.08
C PRO A 45 -12.18 -26.34 48.67
N VAL A 46 -13.41 -26.78 48.55
CA VAL A 46 -13.76 -28.13 48.16
C VAL A 46 -13.78 -28.24 46.65
N THR A 47 -12.71 -28.78 46.07
CA THR A 47 -12.54 -28.95 44.62
C THR A 47 -12.94 -30.32 44.11
N SER A 48 -13.11 -31.31 45.00
CA SER A 48 -13.51 -32.67 44.65
C SER A 48 -15.01 -32.85 44.66
N ALA A 49 -15.54 -33.39 43.55
CA ALA A 49 -16.94 -33.71 43.43
C ALA A 49 -17.41 -34.81 44.38
N GLY A 50 -18.68 -34.81 44.67
CA GLY A 50 -19.34 -35.81 45.49
C GLY A 50 -20.15 -35.23 46.63
N LEU A 51 -20.60 -36.14 47.56
CA LEU A 51 -21.34 -35.78 48.76
C LEU A 51 -20.39 -35.23 49.84
N LYS A 52 -20.74 -34.08 50.36
CA LYS A 52 -19.99 -33.38 51.42
C LYS A 52 -20.91 -33.00 52.54
N PHE A 53 -20.31 -32.71 53.70
CA PHE A 53 -21.05 -32.34 54.90
C PHE A 53 -20.77 -30.88 55.29
N LYS A 54 -21.80 -30.18 55.73
CA LYS A 54 -21.72 -28.86 56.32
C LYS A 54 -22.49 -28.80 57.66
N VAL A 55 -22.17 -27.86 58.51
CA VAL A 55 -22.94 -27.60 59.71
C VAL A 55 -24.19 -26.80 59.35
N PRO A 56 -25.41 -27.39 59.46
CA PRO A 56 -26.65 -26.73 59.07
C PRO A 56 -26.86 -25.47 59.95
N PHE A 57 -27.49 -24.44 59.33
CA PHE A 57 -27.82 -23.13 59.89
C PHE A 57 -26.64 -22.20 60.16
N ILE A 58 -25.42 -22.70 60.31
CA ILE A 58 -24.22 -21.93 60.62
C ILE A 58 -23.35 -21.75 59.38
N GLN A 59 -23.31 -22.75 58.51
CA GLN A 59 -22.46 -22.78 57.31
C GLN A 59 -23.28 -22.70 56.05
N ASP A 60 -22.90 -21.76 55.18
CA ASP A 60 -23.41 -21.61 53.82
C ASP A 60 -22.40 -22.13 52.82
N VAL A 61 -22.89 -22.75 51.77
CA VAL A 61 -22.05 -23.26 50.66
C VAL A 61 -22.22 -22.35 49.48
N ASN A 62 -21.11 -21.76 49.04
CA ASN A 62 -21.04 -20.96 47.84
C ASN A 62 -20.43 -21.81 46.72
N LEU A 63 -21.22 -22.16 45.71
CA LEU A 63 -20.78 -22.90 44.53
C LEU A 63 -20.19 -21.93 43.53
N ILE A 64 -19.01 -22.25 43.02
CA ILE A 64 -18.25 -21.46 42.08
C ILE A 64 -17.96 -22.36 40.84
N ASP A 65 -18.17 -21.85 39.65
CA ASP A 65 -17.93 -22.58 38.41
C ASP A 65 -16.41 -22.84 38.24
N LYS A 66 -16.05 -24.10 37.88
CA LYS A 66 -14.69 -24.56 37.66
C LYS A 66 -14.36 -24.58 36.16
N ARG A 67 -15.35 -24.47 35.30
CA ARG A 67 -15.20 -24.49 33.84
C ARG A 67 -14.52 -23.23 33.32
N VAL A 68 -14.14 -23.29 32.09
CA VAL A 68 -13.70 -22.11 31.33
C VAL A 68 -14.92 -21.22 31.08
N LEU A 69 -14.82 -19.99 31.52
CA LEU A 69 -15.82 -18.95 31.33
C LEU A 69 -15.37 -18.01 30.21
N GLU A 70 -16.35 -17.41 29.56
CA GLU A 70 -16.11 -16.38 28.56
C GLU A 70 -16.24 -14.98 29.15
N TRP A 71 -15.47 -14.07 28.62
CA TRP A 71 -15.63 -12.66 28.81
C TRP A 71 -15.75 -12.01 27.42
N ASP A 72 -16.85 -11.35 27.14
CA ASP A 72 -17.12 -10.62 25.89
C ASP A 72 -17.20 -9.13 26.22
N GLY A 73 -16.12 -8.41 25.90
CA GLY A 73 -16.02 -6.98 26.21
C GLY A 73 -16.92 -6.15 25.30
N ASN A 74 -17.44 -5.06 25.85
CA ASN A 74 -18.17 -4.10 25.02
C ASN A 74 -17.22 -3.38 24.06
N PRO A 75 -17.63 -3.14 22.79
CA PRO A 75 -16.85 -2.34 21.85
C PRO A 75 -16.49 -0.98 22.47
N SER A 76 -15.22 -0.65 22.48
CA SER A 76 -14.71 0.60 23.08
C SER A 76 -13.83 1.35 22.08
N ASP A 77 -14.02 2.66 22.00
CA ASP A 77 -13.24 3.53 21.15
C ASP A 77 -11.90 3.88 21.78
N MET A 78 -10.82 3.63 21.04
CA MET A 78 -9.45 3.82 21.51
C MET A 78 -8.60 4.55 20.47
N PRO A 79 -7.73 5.48 20.88
CA PRO A 79 -6.76 6.08 19.98
C PRO A 79 -5.59 5.12 19.74
N THR A 80 -5.14 5.03 18.49
CA THR A 80 -3.91 4.33 18.11
C THR A 80 -2.72 5.28 18.13
N LYS A 81 -1.50 4.76 17.99
CA LYS A 81 -0.26 5.55 17.94
C LYS A 81 -0.28 6.58 16.81
N ASP A 82 -0.87 6.25 15.68
CA ASP A 82 -1.07 7.12 14.51
C ASP A 82 -2.27 8.07 14.64
N LYS A 83 -2.79 8.23 15.88
CA LYS A 83 -3.90 9.15 16.22
C LYS A 83 -5.22 8.85 15.49
N LEU A 84 -5.41 7.61 15.08
CA LEU A 84 -6.68 7.15 14.54
C LEU A 84 -7.55 6.59 15.67
N TYR A 85 -8.83 6.95 15.68
CA TYR A 85 -9.79 6.38 16.63
C TYR A 85 -10.41 5.12 16.04
N VAL A 86 -10.25 4.02 16.77
CA VAL A 86 -10.75 2.70 16.37
C VAL A 86 -11.67 2.15 17.44
N SER A 87 -12.75 1.55 17.02
CA SER A 87 -13.63 0.77 17.88
C SER A 87 -13.11 -0.65 17.94
N VAL A 88 -12.72 -1.06 19.13
CA VAL A 88 -12.09 -2.37 19.40
C VAL A 88 -13.04 -3.21 20.22
N ASP A 89 -13.29 -4.41 19.74
CA ASP A 89 -14.09 -5.44 20.36
C ASP A 89 -13.20 -6.63 20.69
N LEU A 90 -13.24 -7.08 21.94
CA LEU A 90 -12.34 -8.09 22.50
C LEU A 90 -13.13 -9.25 23.07
N PHE A 91 -12.49 -10.38 23.06
CA PHE A 91 -12.97 -11.63 23.66
C PHE A 91 -11.84 -12.26 24.45
N ALA A 92 -12.17 -12.78 25.61
CA ALA A 92 -11.22 -13.51 26.46
C ALA A 92 -11.84 -14.75 27.05
N ARG A 93 -11.01 -15.75 27.36
CA ARG A 93 -11.39 -16.93 28.11
C ARG A 93 -10.60 -16.97 29.42
N TRP A 94 -11.32 -17.27 30.48
CA TRP A 94 -10.76 -17.28 31.81
C TRP A 94 -11.34 -18.42 32.65
N ARG A 95 -10.70 -18.73 33.75
CA ARG A 95 -11.20 -19.68 34.73
C ARG A 95 -10.78 -19.31 36.14
N ILE A 96 -11.49 -19.85 37.13
CA ILE A 96 -11.21 -19.63 38.55
C ILE A 96 -10.30 -20.75 39.01
N VAL A 97 -9.05 -20.40 39.41
CA VAL A 97 -8.03 -21.36 39.88
C VAL A 97 -7.92 -21.31 41.41
N GLU A 98 -8.02 -20.13 41.98
CA GLU A 98 -7.96 -19.93 43.43
C GLU A 98 -9.30 -19.42 43.96
N PRO A 99 -10.25 -20.35 44.27
CA PRO A 99 -11.62 -19.97 44.62
C PRO A 99 -11.67 -19.13 45.90
N LEU A 100 -10.78 -19.37 46.86
CA LEU A 100 -10.72 -18.57 48.09
C LEU A 100 -10.39 -17.09 47.82
N GLN A 101 -9.38 -16.83 46.99
CA GLN A 101 -9.01 -15.48 46.59
C GLN A 101 -10.10 -14.80 45.75
N TYR A 102 -10.68 -15.57 44.83
CA TYR A 102 -11.81 -15.13 44.04
C TYR A 102 -12.98 -14.68 44.93
N PHE A 103 -13.40 -15.53 45.88
CA PHE A 103 -14.49 -15.22 46.80
C PHE A 103 -14.19 -14.00 47.69
N LEU A 104 -12.97 -13.91 48.24
CA LEU A 104 -12.60 -12.80 49.11
C LEU A 104 -12.55 -11.44 48.43
N ARG A 105 -12.26 -11.41 47.12
CA ARG A 105 -12.03 -10.16 46.39
C ARG A 105 -13.17 -9.77 45.44
N LEU A 106 -13.87 -10.75 44.92
CA LEU A 106 -14.87 -10.53 43.89
C LEU A 106 -16.28 -10.99 44.31
N HIS A 107 -16.37 -12.01 45.15
CA HIS A 107 -17.58 -12.63 45.66
C HIS A 107 -18.44 -13.34 44.62
N ASP A 108 -18.73 -12.71 43.49
CA ASP A 108 -19.63 -13.21 42.48
C ASP A 108 -19.09 -13.00 41.05
N GLU A 109 -19.74 -13.64 40.08
CA GLU A 109 -19.33 -13.58 38.67
C GLU A 109 -19.52 -12.18 38.05
N ARG A 110 -20.54 -11.44 38.51
CA ARG A 110 -20.80 -10.08 38.00
C ARG A 110 -19.66 -9.12 38.36
N SER A 111 -19.19 -9.22 39.63
CA SER A 111 -18.03 -8.46 40.08
C SER A 111 -16.76 -8.86 39.34
N ALA A 112 -16.62 -10.16 39.05
CA ALA A 112 -15.49 -10.65 38.23
C ALA A 112 -15.53 -10.08 36.81
N GLN A 113 -16.67 -10.12 36.16
CA GLN A 113 -16.85 -9.53 34.83
C GLN A 113 -16.53 -8.03 34.81
N SER A 114 -17.05 -7.27 35.79
CA SER A 114 -16.74 -5.84 35.92
C SER A 114 -15.23 -5.58 36.09
N ARG A 115 -14.58 -6.42 36.91
CA ARG A 115 -13.14 -6.29 37.14
C ARG A 115 -12.31 -6.68 35.92
N LEU A 116 -12.76 -7.68 35.14
CA LEU A 116 -12.18 -8.04 33.87
C LEU A 116 -12.35 -6.91 32.86
N ASP A 117 -13.52 -6.26 32.80
CA ASP A 117 -13.75 -5.07 31.97
C ASP A 117 -12.73 -3.97 32.28
N ASP A 118 -12.49 -3.67 33.54
CA ASP A 118 -11.52 -2.66 33.96
C ASP A 118 -10.08 -3.02 33.57
N VAL A 119 -9.66 -4.25 33.83
CA VAL A 119 -8.28 -4.68 33.61
C VAL A 119 -8.01 -4.89 32.11
N LEU A 120 -8.86 -5.69 31.47
CA LEU A 120 -8.65 -5.99 30.03
C LEU A 120 -8.85 -4.76 29.16
N GLY A 121 -9.85 -3.91 29.47
CA GLY A 121 -10.08 -2.66 28.79
C GLY A 121 -8.93 -1.67 28.92
N SER A 122 -8.36 -1.53 30.13
CA SER A 122 -7.20 -0.63 30.34
C SER A 122 -5.94 -1.13 29.64
N GLU A 123 -5.62 -2.43 29.74
CA GLU A 123 -4.43 -2.98 29.11
C GLU A 123 -4.54 -2.95 27.57
N THR A 124 -5.72 -3.20 27.05
CA THR A 124 -5.97 -3.07 25.63
C THR A 124 -5.78 -1.64 25.14
N ARG A 125 -6.33 -0.67 25.87
CA ARG A 125 -6.16 0.75 25.53
C ARG A 125 -4.69 1.15 25.54
N ASN A 126 -3.93 0.70 26.54
CA ASN A 126 -2.51 0.94 26.64
C ASN A 126 -1.73 0.33 25.45
N ALA A 127 -2.04 -0.91 25.08
CA ALA A 127 -1.40 -1.59 23.97
C ALA A 127 -1.77 -0.95 22.63
N VAL A 128 -3.06 -0.67 22.39
CA VAL A 128 -3.53 -0.01 21.18
C VAL A 128 -2.88 1.36 20.97
N ALA A 129 -2.73 2.14 22.06
CA ALA A 129 -2.09 3.45 22.01
C ALA A 129 -0.57 3.39 21.68
N LYS A 130 0.09 2.27 21.95
CA LYS A 130 1.52 2.05 21.64
C LYS A 130 1.76 1.60 20.21
N HIS A 131 0.76 1.06 19.52
CA HIS A 131 0.89 0.45 18.20
C HIS A 131 0.13 1.23 17.13
N GLU A 132 0.64 1.15 15.89
CA GLU A 132 -0.05 1.70 14.72
C GLU A 132 -1.21 0.77 14.33
N LEU A 133 -2.26 1.35 13.73
CA LEU A 133 -3.44 0.59 13.34
C LEU A 133 -3.10 -0.62 12.45
N ILE A 134 -2.14 -0.46 11.56
CA ILE A 134 -1.72 -1.53 10.65
C ILE A 134 -1.17 -2.76 11.39
N GLU A 135 -0.49 -2.57 12.52
CA GLU A 135 0.05 -3.64 13.35
C GLU A 135 -1.05 -4.40 14.11
N ILE A 136 -2.11 -3.68 14.49
CA ILE A 136 -3.25 -4.28 15.19
C ILE A 136 -4.13 -5.10 14.24
N ILE A 137 -4.23 -4.68 12.97
CA ILE A 137 -5.07 -5.36 11.96
C ILE A 137 -4.33 -6.54 11.32
N ARG A 138 -3.07 -6.35 10.92
CA ARG A 138 -2.34 -7.36 10.15
C ARG A 138 -1.73 -8.44 11.03
N THR A 139 -1.89 -9.68 10.58
CA THR A 139 -1.38 -10.87 11.29
C THR A 139 -0.05 -11.35 10.75
N THR A 140 0.21 -11.17 9.44
CA THR A 140 1.38 -11.72 8.75
C THR A 140 2.31 -10.62 8.29
N LYS A 141 3.61 -10.77 8.58
CA LYS A 141 4.68 -9.84 8.17
C LYS A 141 5.00 -9.94 6.68
N ASP A 142 4.92 -11.13 6.11
CA ASP A 142 5.47 -11.48 4.80
C ASP A 142 4.43 -11.46 3.66
N ARG A 143 3.33 -10.76 3.85
CA ARG A 143 2.33 -10.62 2.79
C ARG A 143 2.86 -9.72 1.68
N VAL A 144 3.24 -10.33 0.55
CA VAL A 144 3.55 -9.63 -0.68
C VAL A 144 2.23 -9.31 -1.40
N PRO A 145 1.96 -8.04 -1.78
CA PRO A 145 0.79 -7.73 -2.59
C PRO A 145 0.90 -8.44 -3.95
N LEU A 146 -0.22 -8.96 -4.46
CA LEU A 146 -0.28 -9.45 -5.83
C LEU A 146 -0.01 -8.23 -6.73
N ARG A 147 1.16 -8.19 -7.34
CA ARG A 147 1.50 -7.16 -8.34
C ARG A 147 1.08 -7.70 -9.69
N ASP A 148 0.27 -6.94 -10.42
CA ASP A 148 0.11 -7.17 -11.85
C ASP A 148 1.48 -7.06 -12.52
N ALA A 149 1.85 -8.06 -13.33
CA ALA A 149 3.15 -8.13 -14.00
C ALA A 149 3.46 -6.91 -14.88
N LEU A 150 2.43 -6.14 -15.26
CA LEU A 150 2.53 -4.91 -16.06
C LEU A 150 3.08 -3.69 -15.29
N VAL A 151 3.11 -3.76 -13.96
CA VAL A 151 3.55 -2.64 -13.10
C VAL A 151 4.99 -2.83 -12.61
N THR A 152 5.64 -3.95 -12.93
CA THR A 152 6.91 -4.36 -12.32
C THR A 152 8.08 -3.44 -12.72
N ASP A 153 8.13 -2.92 -13.95
CA ASP A 153 9.25 -2.09 -14.41
C ASP A 153 9.13 -0.60 -14.00
N ALA A 154 7.93 -0.06 -13.97
CA ALA A 154 7.69 1.32 -13.52
C ALA A 154 7.56 1.43 -11.98
N GLY A 155 7.21 0.33 -11.32
CA GLY A 155 6.90 0.29 -9.88
C GLY A 155 8.10 0.20 -8.94
N GLN A 156 9.33 -0.05 -9.42
CA GLN A 156 10.51 -0.07 -8.55
C GLN A 156 10.94 1.32 -8.09
N ALA A 157 10.66 2.37 -8.85
CA ALA A 157 10.96 3.75 -8.48
C ALA A 157 9.88 4.39 -7.56
N LEU A 158 8.71 3.79 -7.49
CA LEU A 158 7.57 4.29 -6.74
C LEU A 158 7.11 3.18 -5.79
N ASN A 159 7.16 3.40 -4.50
CA ASN A 159 6.66 2.48 -3.45
C ASN A 159 5.12 2.28 -3.50
N ILE A 160 4.55 2.21 -4.71
CA ILE A 160 3.12 2.09 -4.94
C ILE A 160 2.73 0.62 -4.86
N GLY A 161 1.85 0.32 -3.91
CA GLY A 161 1.41 -1.05 -3.62
C GLY A 161 2.35 -1.83 -2.69
N SER A 162 3.46 -1.26 -2.20
CA SER A 162 4.20 -1.85 -1.09
C SER A 162 3.34 -1.75 0.17
N LEU A 163 3.09 -2.89 0.80
CA LEU A 163 2.46 -2.88 2.13
C LEU A 163 3.45 -2.28 3.12
N VAL A 164 2.98 -1.33 3.94
CA VAL A 164 3.78 -0.79 5.04
C VAL A 164 4.31 -1.97 5.87
N PRO A 165 5.63 -2.06 6.11
CA PRO A 165 6.18 -3.15 6.91
C PRO A 165 5.64 -3.08 8.34
N ILE A 166 5.26 -4.22 8.90
CA ILE A 166 4.85 -4.33 10.30
C ILE A 166 5.99 -4.92 11.13
N GLN A 167 6.18 -4.42 12.34
CA GLN A 167 7.22 -4.90 13.26
C GLN A 167 6.72 -6.08 14.11
N LYS A 168 5.55 -5.93 14.73
CA LYS A 168 4.96 -6.91 15.66
C LYS A 168 3.83 -7.71 15.02
N GLY A 169 2.77 -7.04 14.59
CA GLY A 169 1.56 -7.64 14.07
C GLY A 169 0.57 -8.08 15.17
N ARG A 170 -0.69 -8.30 14.76
CA ARG A 170 -1.83 -8.56 15.65
C ARG A 170 -1.57 -9.60 16.72
N LYS A 171 -0.99 -10.75 16.39
CA LYS A 171 -0.74 -11.82 17.37
C LYS A 171 0.20 -11.40 18.48
N GLN A 172 1.23 -10.62 18.18
CA GLN A 172 2.16 -10.16 19.19
C GLN A 172 1.54 -9.09 20.09
N VAL A 173 0.68 -8.23 19.53
CA VAL A 173 -0.08 -7.25 20.32
C VAL A 173 -1.06 -7.97 21.25
N GLU A 174 -1.78 -8.99 20.79
CA GLU A 174 -2.64 -9.83 21.64
C GLU A 174 -1.85 -10.50 22.78
N GLN A 175 -0.64 -10.99 22.50
CA GLN A 175 0.25 -11.57 23.51
C GLN A 175 0.75 -10.54 24.53
N GLU A 176 1.05 -9.32 24.11
CA GLU A 176 1.44 -8.22 24.99
C GLU A 176 0.30 -7.87 25.96
N ILE A 177 -0.92 -7.72 25.44
CA ILE A 177 -2.12 -7.48 26.26
C ILE A 177 -2.32 -8.64 27.25
N PHE A 178 -2.22 -9.88 26.76
CA PHE A 178 -2.39 -11.07 27.58
C PHE A 178 -1.38 -11.11 28.75
N ALA A 179 -0.10 -10.88 28.47
CA ALA A 179 0.95 -10.95 29.50
C ALA A 179 0.72 -9.94 30.63
N GLU A 180 0.39 -8.70 30.28
CA GLU A 180 0.12 -7.65 31.27
C GLU A 180 -1.18 -7.90 32.03
N ALA A 181 -2.24 -8.28 31.33
CA ALA A 181 -3.54 -8.55 31.95
C ALA A 181 -3.49 -9.77 32.85
N ALA A 182 -2.84 -10.88 32.43
CA ALA A 182 -2.75 -12.11 33.19
C ALA A 182 -2.12 -11.90 34.57
N GLN A 183 -1.08 -11.07 34.67
CA GLN A 183 -0.48 -10.74 35.98
C GLN A 183 -1.46 -10.02 36.92
N LYS A 184 -2.25 -9.11 36.34
CA LYS A 184 -3.21 -8.30 37.14
C LYS A 184 -4.43 -9.08 37.59
N VAL A 185 -4.95 -9.97 36.73
CA VAL A 185 -6.13 -10.78 37.08
C VAL A 185 -5.81 -11.93 38.03
N ARG A 186 -4.56 -12.44 38.03
CA ARG A 186 -4.10 -13.50 38.94
C ARG A 186 -4.27 -13.17 40.42
N VAL A 187 -4.13 -11.88 40.75
CA VAL A 187 -4.36 -11.40 42.14
C VAL A 187 -5.77 -11.70 42.62
N PHE A 188 -6.75 -11.83 41.71
CA PHE A 188 -8.14 -12.14 42.04
C PHE A 188 -8.45 -13.64 42.03
N GLY A 189 -7.45 -14.51 41.93
CA GLY A 189 -7.62 -15.95 41.82
C GLY A 189 -8.13 -16.43 40.44
N ILE A 190 -8.05 -15.57 39.45
CA ILE A 190 -8.46 -15.83 38.07
C ILE A 190 -7.23 -16.12 37.21
N GLU A 191 -7.31 -17.15 36.38
CA GLU A 191 -6.37 -17.44 35.31
C GLU A 191 -6.97 -17.03 33.98
N LEU A 192 -6.30 -16.15 33.27
CA LEU A 192 -6.61 -15.79 31.91
C LEU A 192 -6.00 -16.84 30.99
N LEU A 193 -6.75 -17.40 30.05
CA LEU A 193 -6.29 -18.46 29.14
C LEU A 193 -5.86 -17.88 27.79
N ASP A 194 -6.67 -17.00 27.24
CA ASP A 194 -6.33 -16.24 26.02
C ASP A 194 -7.11 -14.94 25.92
N ILE A 195 -6.63 -14.08 25.03
CA ILE A 195 -7.27 -12.83 24.64
C ILE A 195 -7.21 -12.70 23.12
N ARG A 196 -8.29 -12.26 22.49
CA ARG A 196 -8.38 -12.08 21.05
C ARG A 196 -9.16 -10.84 20.68
N PHE A 197 -8.69 -10.15 19.65
CA PHE A 197 -9.51 -9.14 19.00
C PHE A 197 -10.62 -9.82 18.19
N LYS A 198 -11.86 -9.53 18.52
CA LYS A 198 -13.04 -10.00 17.83
C LYS A 198 -13.30 -9.15 16.58
N ARG A 199 -13.31 -7.85 16.76
CA ARG A 199 -13.54 -6.87 15.70
C ARG A 199 -12.73 -5.60 15.94
N ILE A 200 -12.21 -5.02 14.86
CA ILE A 200 -11.53 -3.73 14.88
C ILE A 200 -12.09 -2.93 13.70
N ASN A 201 -12.77 -1.84 13.99
CA ASN A 201 -13.36 -0.95 13.00
C ASN A 201 -12.94 0.49 13.26
N TYR A 202 -13.02 1.34 12.25
CA TYR A 202 -12.98 2.77 12.50
C TYR A 202 -14.23 3.20 13.26
N ASN A 203 -14.07 4.17 14.16
CA ASN A 203 -15.20 4.82 14.78
C ASN A 203 -16.15 5.39 13.72
N GLU A 204 -17.47 5.25 13.91
CA GLU A 204 -18.48 5.64 12.93
C GLU A 204 -18.42 7.13 12.56
N SER A 205 -18.08 7.97 13.50
CA SER A 205 -18.00 9.43 13.29
C SER A 205 -16.83 9.86 12.41
N VAL A 206 -15.72 9.11 12.40
CA VAL A 206 -14.52 9.41 11.62
C VAL A 206 -14.42 8.61 10.33
N ARG A 207 -15.15 7.49 10.21
CA ARG A 207 -15.14 6.59 9.06
C ARG A 207 -15.35 7.30 7.71
N PRO A 208 -16.34 8.19 7.53
CA PRO A 208 -16.54 8.90 6.26
C PRO A 208 -15.32 9.74 5.89
N LYS A 209 -14.76 10.49 6.84
CA LYS A 209 -13.58 11.34 6.60
C LYS A 209 -12.34 10.54 6.18
N ILE A 210 -12.18 9.34 6.75
CA ILE A 210 -11.07 8.46 6.40
C ILE A 210 -11.26 7.91 4.97
N TYR A 211 -12.47 7.51 4.60
CA TYR A 211 -12.76 7.06 3.25
C TYR A 211 -12.57 8.18 2.21
N ASP A 212 -13.03 9.38 2.48
CA ASP A 212 -12.81 10.54 1.61
C ASP A 212 -11.33 10.83 1.42
N ARG A 213 -10.55 10.76 2.51
CA ARG A 213 -9.10 10.88 2.44
C ARG A 213 -8.46 9.78 1.60
N MET A 214 -8.84 8.51 1.82
CA MET A 214 -8.32 7.38 1.02
C MET A 214 -8.67 7.52 -0.46
N ILE A 215 -9.88 7.97 -0.79
CA ILE A 215 -10.31 8.24 -2.17
C ILE A 215 -9.44 9.35 -2.77
N SER A 216 -9.22 10.44 -2.04
CA SER A 216 -8.39 11.56 -2.50
C SER A 216 -6.94 11.12 -2.73
N GLU A 217 -6.36 10.36 -1.82
CA GLU A 217 -5.01 9.79 -1.96
C GLU A 217 -4.91 8.87 -3.19
N ARG A 218 -5.92 8.02 -3.44
CA ARG A 218 -5.96 7.16 -4.62
C ARG A 218 -6.11 7.93 -5.92
N ARG A 219 -6.93 8.98 -5.94
CA ARG A 219 -7.06 9.89 -7.09
C ARG A 219 -5.73 10.59 -7.39
N GLN A 220 -5.08 11.13 -6.37
CA GLN A 220 -3.77 11.79 -6.52
C GLN A 220 -2.71 10.83 -7.09
N ILE A 221 -2.69 9.59 -6.64
CA ILE A 221 -1.81 8.55 -7.17
C ILE A 221 -2.13 8.28 -8.65
N ALA A 222 -3.41 8.12 -9.00
CA ALA A 222 -3.84 7.87 -10.37
C ALA A 222 -3.50 9.04 -11.32
N GLU A 223 -3.74 10.29 -10.89
CA GLU A 223 -3.38 11.48 -11.67
C GLU A 223 -1.88 11.62 -11.88
N ARG A 224 -1.08 11.28 -10.86
CA ARG A 224 0.38 11.27 -11.01
C ARG A 224 0.81 10.26 -12.07
N PHE A 225 0.32 9.02 -12.04
CA PHE A 225 0.62 8.02 -13.07
C PHE A 225 0.18 8.44 -14.47
N LEU A 226 -1.00 9.04 -14.57
CA LEU A 226 -1.49 9.55 -15.84
C LEU A 226 -0.58 10.66 -16.38
N SER A 227 -0.14 11.58 -15.52
CA SER A 227 0.78 12.67 -15.87
C SER A 227 2.16 12.14 -16.27
N GLU A 228 2.72 11.20 -15.50
CA GLU A 228 4.00 10.54 -15.80
C GLU A 228 3.92 9.77 -17.14
N GLY A 229 2.84 9.00 -17.34
CA GLY A 229 2.60 8.29 -18.59
C GLY A 229 2.45 9.21 -19.80
N ASN A 230 1.76 10.33 -19.67
CA ASN A 230 1.64 11.32 -20.71
C ASN A 230 2.97 12.01 -21.01
N GLY A 231 3.75 12.31 -19.98
CA GLY A 231 5.10 12.87 -20.09
C GLY A 231 6.04 11.92 -20.84
N GLU A 232 6.04 10.64 -20.48
CA GLU A 232 6.86 9.62 -21.15
C GLU A 232 6.43 9.40 -22.59
N ALA A 233 5.13 9.35 -22.87
CA ALA A 233 4.60 9.26 -24.22
C ALA A 233 5.00 10.49 -25.09
N ALA A 234 4.99 11.69 -24.51
CA ALA A 234 5.46 12.90 -25.18
C ALA A 234 6.97 12.83 -25.46
N ARG A 235 7.77 12.34 -24.52
CA ARG A 235 9.22 12.13 -24.67
C ARG A 235 9.54 11.16 -25.79
N ILE A 236 8.85 10.02 -25.81
CA ILE A 236 9.01 9.00 -26.88
C ILE A 236 8.65 9.57 -28.24
N ARG A 237 7.51 10.30 -28.34
CA ARG A 237 7.11 10.94 -29.60
C ARG A 237 8.12 11.99 -30.04
N GLY A 238 8.64 12.81 -29.15
CA GLY A 238 9.68 13.81 -29.44
C GLY A 238 10.97 13.16 -29.90
N ASN A 239 11.43 12.10 -29.25
CA ASN A 239 12.62 11.36 -29.68
C ASN A 239 12.43 10.73 -31.06
N ARG A 240 11.28 10.10 -31.30
CA ARG A 240 10.95 9.54 -32.63
C ARG A 240 11.01 10.61 -33.72
N LEU A 241 10.40 11.77 -33.48
CA LEU A 241 10.41 12.85 -34.46
C LEU A 241 11.83 13.36 -34.73
N ARG A 242 12.61 13.54 -33.66
CA ARG A 242 14.03 13.94 -33.80
C ARG A 242 14.84 12.93 -34.59
N ASP A 243 14.71 11.64 -34.28
CA ASP A 243 15.47 10.59 -34.96
C ASP A 243 15.03 10.44 -36.43
N MET A 244 13.74 10.56 -36.69
CA MET A 244 13.22 10.58 -38.08
C MET A 244 13.78 11.76 -38.89
N ASN A 245 13.76 12.98 -38.33
CA ASN A 245 14.31 14.16 -38.95
C ASN A 245 15.83 14.01 -39.16
N LYS A 246 16.56 13.44 -38.23
CA LYS A 246 17.99 13.16 -38.35
C LYS A 246 18.27 12.20 -39.50
N ILE A 247 17.55 11.08 -39.57
CA ILE A 247 17.68 10.09 -40.68
C ILE A 247 17.37 10.73 -42.02
N GLN A 248 16.28 11.49 -42.08
CA GLN A 248 15.88 12.17 -43.34
C GLN A 248 16.92 13.21 -43.78
N SER A 249 17.42 14.02 -42.83
CA SER A 249 18.46 15.02 -43.15
C SER A 249 19.77 14.37 -43.61
N GLU A 250 20.16 13.29 -42.97
CA GLU A 250 21.35 12.53 -43.31
C GLU A 250 21.23 11.88 -44.72
N ALA A 251 20.07 11.28 -45.00
CA ALA A 251 19.78 10.73 -46.31
C ALA A 251 19.81 11.82 -47.40
N TYR A 252 19.20 12.99 -47.14
CA TYR A 252 19.23 14.12 -48.03
C TYR A 252 20.66 14.61 -48.28
N ARG A 253 21.47 14.77 -47.23
CA ARG A 253 22.88 15.13 -47.32
C ARG A 253 23.66 14.16 -48.23
N GLN A 254 23.46 12.84 -48.07
CA GLN A 254 24.13 11.82 -48.85
C GLN A 254 23.69 11.89 -50.34
N VAL A 255 22.42 12.13 -50.61
CA VAL A 255 21.92 12.29 -51.98
C VAL A 255 22.55 13.49 -52.64
N GLU A 256 22.61 14.64 -51.99
CA GLU A 256 23.21 15.85 -52.53
C GLU A 256 24.72 15.72 -52.71
N GLU A 257 25.41 15.03 -51.80
CA GLU A 257 26.82 14.73 -51.93
C GLU A 257 27.11 13.83 -53.13
N ILE A 258 26.35 12.75 -53.33
CA ILE A 258 26.48 11.85 -54.49
C ILE A 258 26.19 12.60 -55.78
N ARG A 259 25.14 13.43 -55.82
CA ARG A 259 24.83 14.27 -57.01
C ARG A 259 25.96 15.25 -57.32
N GLY A 260 26.45 15.96 -56.30
CA GLY A 260 27.55 16.90 -56.45
C GLY A 260 28.82 16.27 -57.02
N VAL A 261 29.18 15.08 -56.49
CA VAL A 261 30.33 14.32 -56.99
C VAL A 261 30.09 13.83 -58.42
N ALA A 262 28.88 13.37 -58.75
CA ALA A 262 28.54 12.91 -60.10
C ALA A 262 28.56 14.08 -61.10
N ASP A 263 27.99 15.22 -60.74
CA ASP A 263 27.99 16.43 -61.56
C ASP A 263 29.41 16.99 -61.77
N ALA A 264 30.23 17.00 -60.69
CA ALA A 264 31.63 17.39 -60.80
C ALA A 264 32.39 16.46 -61.74
N LYS A 265 32.19 15.14 -61.61
CA LYS A 265 32.83 14.16 -62.51
C LYS A 265 32.35 14.23 -63.92
N ALA A 266 31.05 14.45 -64.14
CA ALA A 266 30.52 14.71 -65.51
C ALA A 266 31.13 15.96 -66.10
N THR A 267 31.20 17.05 -65.34
CA THR A 267 31.81 18.31 -65.80
C THR A 267 33.30 18.12 -66.13
N GLU A 268 34.06 17.37 -65.31
CA GLU A 268 35.47 17.04 -65.61
C GLU A 268 35.62 16.23 -66.88
N ILE A 269 34.78 15.23 -67.11
CA ILE A 269 34.80 14.43 -68.39
C ILE A 269 34.48 15.32 -69.58
N TYR A 270 33.47 16.15 -69.51
CA TYR A 270 33.16 17.10 -70.55
C TYR A 270 34.31 18.09 -70.85
N ALA A 271 34.86 18.69 -69.78
CA ALA A 271 35.98 19.60 -69.90
C ALA A 271 37.22 18.94 -70.53
N LYS A 272 37.54 17.70 -70.12
CA LYS A 272 38.64 16.94 -70.80
C LYS A 272 38.38 16.66 -72.29
N ALA A 273 37.10 16.32 -72.61
CA ALA A 273 36.74 16.01 -73.98
C ALA A 273 36.77 17.25 -74.93
N TYR A 274 36.33 18.39 -74.42
CA TYR A 274 36.24 19.62 -75.25
C TYR A 274 37.47 20.52 -75.23
N ASN A 275 38.40 20.38 -74.29
CA ASN A 275 39.65 21.15 -74.22
C ASN A 275 40.77 20.59 -75.11
N GLN A 276 40.44 19.67 -75.96
CA GLN A 276 41.44 19.07 -76.87
C GLN A 276 41.86 19.97 -78.07
N SER A 277 41.00 20.90 -78.43
CA SER A 277 41.34 21.90 -79.48
C SER A 277 40.60 23.23 -79.24
N PRO A 278 41.12 24.39 -79.74
CA PRO A 278 40.47 25.71 -79.61
C PRO A 278 39.05 25.73 -80.19
N GLU A 279 38.86 25.02 -81.37
CA GLU A 279 37.55 24.95 -82.02
C GLU A 279 36.54 24.15 -81.16
N ALA A 280 36.98 23.09 -80.50
CA ALA A 280 36.13 22.29 -79.61
C ALA A 280 35.68 23.09 -78.39
N VAL A 281 36.53 23.93 -77.79
CA VAL A 281 36.19 24.84 -76.66
C VAL A 281 35.10 25.81 -77.11
N THR A 282 35.26 26.47 -78.26
CA THR A 282 34.26 27.42 -78.75
C THR A 282 32.90 26.76 -79.07
N PHE A 283 32.92 25.55 -79.59
CA PHE A 283 31.70 24.78 -79.84
C PHE A 283 31.00 24.35 -78.54
N TYR A 284 31.76 23.96 -77.54
CA TYR A 284 31.22 23.62 -76.20
C TYR A 284 30.62 24.84 -75.51
N GLU A 285 31.32 25.97 -75.47
CA GLU A 285 30.80 27.22 -74.94
C GLU A 285 29.48 27.62 -75.64
N PHE A 286 29.42 27.53 -76.96
CA PHE A 286 28.19 27.79 -77.67
C PHE A 286 27.05 26.87 -77.29
N THR A 287 27.30 25.54 -77.28
CA THR A 287 26.30 24.55 -76.96
C THR A 287 25.81 24.71 -75.53
N ARG A 288 26.70 24.99 -74.58
CA ARG A 288 26.36 25.18 -73.12
C ARG A 288 25.59 26.48 -72.95
N THR A 289 25.94 27.54 -73.61
CA THR A 289 25.20 28.80 -73.58
C THR A 289 23.78 28.63 -74.14
N MET A 290 23.61 27.87 -75.25
CA MET A 290 22.30 27.57 -75.81
C MET A 290 21.44 26.72 -74.87
N GLN A 291 22.06 25.76 -74.17
CA GLN A 291 21.36 24.98 -73.12
C GLN A 291 20.95 25.85 -71.89
N ALA A 292 21.84 26.75 -71.47
CA ALA A 292 21.53 27.68 -70.40
C ALA A 292 20.38 28.63 -70.79
N TYR A 293 20.36 29.12 -72.05
CA TYR A 293 19.25 29.92 -72.53
C TYR A 293 17.93 29.18 -72.54
N LYS A 294 17.92 27.91 -72.95
CA LYS A 294 16.72 27.08 -72.88
C LYS A 294 16.21 26.90 -71.45
N SER A 295 17.08 26.83 -70.43
CA SER A 295 16.69 26.69 -69.04
C SER A 295 16.32 28.03 -68.36
N LEU A 296 16.91 29.15 -68.79
CA LEU A 296 16.63 30.48 -68.27
C LEU A 296 15.36 31.11 -68.87
N ILE A 297 15.01 30.77 -70.13
CA ILE A 297 13.81 31.26 -70.80
C ILE A 297 12.67 30.27 -70.56
N ALA A 298 12.15 30.24 -69.30
CA ALA A 298 10.94 29.51 -68.96
C ALA A 298 9.71 30.41 -69.18
N GLU A 299 8.53 29.79 -69.26
CA GLU A 299 7.26 30.49 -69.59
C GLU A 299 6.91 31.69 -68.67
N ASN A 300 7.48 31.75 -67.42
CA ASN A 300 7.23 32.82 -66.51
C ASN A 300 8.42 33.69 -66.12
N THR A 301 9.43 33.79 -67.05
CA THR A 301 10.65 34.55 -66.80
C THR A 301 10.62 35.86 -67.55
N THR A 302 10.72 36.99 -66.89
CA THR A 302 10.91 38.30 -67.53
C THR A 302 12.41 38.61 -67.57
N LEU A 303 13.01 38.65 -68.77
CA LEU A 303 14.39 39.00 -68.95
C LEU A 303 14.53 40.45 -69.33
N VAL A 304 15.26 41.25 -68.57
CA VAL A 304 15.66 42.60 -68.92
C VAL A 304 17.10 42.52 -69.37
N LEU A 305 17.26 42.74 -70.71
CA LEU A 305 18.55 42.60 -71.38
C LEU A 305 19.02 43.95 -71.92
N SER A 306 20.28 44.28 -71.67
CA SER A 306 20.98 45.37 -72.34
C SER A 306 21.50 44.90 -73.70
N THR A 307 21.53 45.77 -74.69
CA THR A 307 22.06 45.47 -76.02
C THR A 307 23.55 45.08 -76.05
N ASP A 308 24.28 45.32 -74.94
CA ASP A 308 25.67 44.95 -74.73
C ASP A 308 25.85 43.70 -73.83
N SER A 309 24.75 43.01 -73.54
CA SER A 309 24.85 41.78 -72.71
C SER A 309 25.50 40.65 -73.50
N ASP A 310 26.28 39.82 -72.83
CA ASP A 310 26.94 38.63 -73.39
C ASP A 310 25.94 37.65 -74.02
N LEU A 311 24.65 37.76 -73.68
CA LEU A 311 23.59 36.98 -74.28
C LEU A 311 23.47 37.22 -75.80
N PHE A 312 23.66 38.47 -76.26
CA PHE A 312 23.60 38.83 -77.68
C PHE A 312 24.90 38.59 -78.43
N ARG A 313 25.96 38.19 -77.77
CA ARG A 313 27.29 37.92 -78.39
C ARG A 313 27.19 36.94 -79.52
N PHE A 314 26.46 35.85 -79.37
CA PHE A 314 26.28 34.83 -80.40
C PHE A 314 25.22 35.20 -81.46
N LEU A 315 24.34 36.15 -81.17
CA LEU A 315 23.39 36.69 -82.11
C LEU A 315 24.01 37.76 -83.06
N LYS A 316 25.10 38.40 -82.66
CA LYS A 316 25.80 39.41 -83.40
C LYS A 316 26.81 38.86 -84.45
N GLY A 317 27.04 37.55 -84.44
CA GLY A 317 27.87 36.90 -85.45
C GLY A 317 28.78 35.81 -84.87
N ILE A 318 28.77 34.66 -85.51
CA ILE A 318 29.72 33.57 -85.30
C ILE A 318 30.92 33.84 -86.23
N GLY A 319 31.87 34.69 -85.82
CA GLY A 319 33.07 34.92 -86.56
C GLY A 319 34.30 35.03 -85.66
N PRO A 320 35.45 34.46 -86.03
CA PRO A 320 36.64 34.58 -85.26
C PRO A 320 37.19 36.01 -85.45
N LYS A 321 36.83 36.91 -84.52
CA LYS A 321 37.60 38.13 -84.26
C LYS A 321 38.14 38.12 -82.91
N GLY A 322 39.45 38.01 -82.85
CA GLY A 322 40.25 38.08 -81.70
C GLY A 322 40.06 39.31 -80.81
N ASP A 323 40.54 39.18 -79.62
CA ASP A 323 40.88 40.22 -78.68
C ASP A 323 39.70 41.03 -78.08
N VAL A 324 39.04 40.42 -77.06
CA VAL A 324 38.72 41.14 -75.84
C VAL A 324 38.71 40.11 -74.66
N PHE A 325 39.84 39.86 -74.09
CA PHE A 325 39.84 39.41 -72.76
C PHE A 325 39.69 40.62 -71.81
N PRO A 326 38.63 40.71 -70.98
CA PRO A 326 38.66 41.72 -69.98
C PRO A 326 39.69 41.28 -68.94
N THR A 327 40.74 42.05 -68.79
CA THR A 327 41.68 41.97 -67.64
C THR A 327 40.92 42.06 -66.38
N VAL A 328 40.99 41.00 -65.60
CA VAL A 328 40.51 41.01 -64.19
C VAL A 328 41.38 41.99 -63.44
N ARG A 329 40.88 43.19 -63.19
CA ARG A 329 41.42 44.06 -62.13
C ARG A 329 41.11 43.41 -60.81
N SER A 330 42.16 42.92 -60.17
CA SER A 330 42.19 42.66 -58.79
C SER A 330 41.93 43.97 -58.04
N SER A 331 40.76 44.13 -57.47
CA SER A 331 40.54 45.15 -56.44
C SER A 331 40.89 44.53 -55.08
N GLU A 332 42.16 44.69 -54.74
CA GLU A 332 42.59 44.80 -53.31
C GLU A 332 41.95 46.03 -52.68
N GLN A 333 41.68 45.90 -51.40
CA GLN A 333 41.36 46.96 -50.41
C GLN A 333 39.87 47.37 -50.26
N ARG A 334 39.21 46.88 -49.29
CA ARG A 334 39.17 47.25 -47.86
C ARG A 334 38.16 46.40 -47.09
#